data_ea67b38873305a55a49097f3ba022c12
#
_entry.id   ea67b38873305a55a49097f3ba022c12
#
_cell.length_a   1.000
_cell.length_b   1.000
_cell.length_c   1.000
_cell.angle_alpha   90.00
_cell.angle_beta   90.00
_cell.angle_gamma   90.00
#
_symmetry.space_group_name_H-M   'P 1'
#
loop_
_entity.id
_entity.type
_entity.pdbx_description
1 polymer ?
#
loop_
_entity_poly.entity_id
_entity_poly.type
_entity_poly.pdbx_seq_one_letter_code
_entity_poly.pdbx_strand_id
1 'polypeptide(L)'
;MKNLKFDALPGIPKPWLDFIDGRHPQLAPATVPAVLGSLGACRREIPGRFPPREARLRALLGDAASARARDLVRRLAHPESVAVVAGIGPDLFGGPLAQFFKCLTAAQVRDALVNHSIDAVAVVWIRPPSGGDAAEDRSFRILDPERRPHRFRVPPGPGADRDGRIRERIPDLVAAVSDIGGGSFDPEILGLMRSAYAPGGRGPSPGARWLEDLLEAWDVLVVDSRSAGLREFWENAKPDMPGALAGSDPSGFCMQRLLLPVAACVLDCDDLQPFAETRTCLDALGVSLPLTCPAISATLVDADSRRTLQRYRLDLRDLFDGEAALLGRLEGPLPGRSIGRALDGLERDFRRRLEALVPAPPGGGAVHEAWDDCRERVVFQLRKIRRRAESAASSRRKVLRRRLRRACSSLAP
;
A
#
# COMPACT_ATOMS: atom_id res chain seq x y z
N MET A 1 -9.28 -4.69 -17.14
CA MET A 1 -8.80 -5.13 -15.82
C MET A 1 -8.22 -6.53 -15.98
N LYS A 2 -7.07 -6.86 -15.37
CA LYS A 2 -6.46 -8.19 -15.42
C LYS A 2 -6.50 -8.77 -14.01
N ASN A 3 -7.07 -9.95 -13.84
CA ASN A 3 -7.10 -10.64 -12.56
C ASN A 3 -5.83 -11.48 -12.38
N LEU A 4 -5.18 -11.35 -11.25
CA LEU A 4 -4.08 -12.21 -10.83
C LEU A 4 -4.51 -12.99 -9.60
N LYS A 5 -4.15 -14.27 -9.53
CA LYS A 5 -4.32 -15.04 -8.30
C LYS A 5 -3.31 -14.59 -7.25
N PHE A 6 -3.66 -14.66 -5.99
CA PHE A 6 -2.77 -14.28 -4.90
C PHE A 6 -1.49 -15.11 -4.85
N ASP A 7 -1.56 -16.39 -5.19
CA ASP A 7 -0.39 -17.29 -5.26
C ASP A 7 0.64 -16.88 -6.34
N ALA A 8 0.22 -16.07 -7.30
CA ALA A 8 1.11 -15.53 -8.33
C ALA A 8 1.83 -14.24 -7.90
N LEU A 9 1.54 -13.71 -6.72
CA LEU A 9 2.15 -12.51 -6.17
C LEU A 9 3.27 -12.89 -5.19
N PRO A 10 4.47 -12.30 -5.31
CA PRO A 10 5.56 -12.60 -4.37
C PRO A 10 5.25 -12.03 -2.98
N GLY A 11 5.74 -12.73 -1.95
CA GLY A 11 5.67 -12.24 -0.57
C GLY A 11 4.32 -12.40 0.13
N ILE A 12 3.33 -13.01 -0.52
CA ILE A 12 2.04 -13.29 0.13
C ILE A 12 2.23 -14.43 1.15
N PRO A 13 1.91 -14.21 2.45
CA PRO A 13 2.08 -15.24 3.47
C PRO A 13 1.21 -16.47 3.22
N LYS A 14 1.75 -17.66 3.46
CA LYS A 14 1.02 -18.92 3.30
C LYS A 14 -0.30 -18.95 4.10
N PRO A 15 -0.37 -18.50 5.37
CA PRO A 15 -1.64 -18.46 6.11
C PRO A 15 -2.74 -17.66 5.42
N TRP A 16 -2.36 -16.57 4.72
CA TRP A 16 -3.31 -15.78 3.94
C TRP A 16 -3.83 -16.54 2.71
N LEU A 17 -2.96 -17.24 2.00
CA LEU A 17 -3.36 -18.10 0.88
C LEU A 17 -4.30 -19.22 1.33
N ASP A 18 -3.96 -19.87 2.45
CA ASP A 18 -4.81 -20.91 3.05
C ASP A 18 -6.18 -20.35 3.48
N PHE A 19 -6.21 -19.11 3.99
CA PHE A 19 -7.48 -18.43 4.32
C PHE A 19 -8.32 -18.17 3.05
N ILE A 20 -7.74 -17.56 2.03
CA ILE A 20 -8.44 -17.25 0.77
C ILE A 20 -9.01 -18.52 0.12
N ASP A 21 -8.28 -19.62 0.19
CA ASP A 21 -8.67 -20.91 -0.37
C ASP A 21 -9.59 -21.73 0.56
N GLY A 22 -9.96 -21.20 1.72
CA GLY A 22 -10.81 -21.88 2.72
C GLY A 22 -10.12 -23.05 3.44
N ARG A 23 -8.78 -23.10 3.41
CA ARG A 23 -7.97 -24.14 4.06
C ARG A 23 -7.39 -23.72 5.42
N HIS A 24 -7.59 -22.48 5.84
CA HIS A 24 -7.08 -21.99 7.11
C HIS A 24 -7.80 -22.73 8.28
N PRO A 25 -7.07 -23.22 9.32
CA PRO A 25 -7.65 -24.11 10.34
C PRO A 25 -8.74 -23.47 11.20
N GLN A 26 -8.76 -22.17 11.33
CA GLN A 26 -9.67 -21.46 12.22
C GLN A 26 -10.62 -20.48 11.51
N LEU A 27 -10.28 -20.03 10.32
CA LEU A 27 -10.99 -18.97 9.61
C LEU A 27 -11.29 -19.40 8.16
N ALA A 28 -12.41 -18.92 7.63
CA ALA A 28 -12.77 -19.09 6.25
C ALA A 28 -13.38 -17.80 5.70
N PRO A 29 -13.18 -17.47 4.43
CA PRO A 29 -13.86 -16.35 3.81
C PRO A 29 -15.37 -16.54 3.88
N ALA A 30 -16.08 -15.52 4.36
CA ALA A 30 -17.52 -15.56 4.41
C ALA A 30 -18.13 -15.34 3.03
N THR A 31 -19.20 -16.07 2.76
CA THR A 31 -20.11 -15.78 1.65
C THR A 31 -21.30 -14.97 2.17
N VAL A 32 -21.99 -14.24 1.26
CA VAL A 32 -23.21 -13.51 1.65
C VAL A 32 -24.23 -14.40 2.33
N PRO A 33 -24.53 -15.63 1.86
CA PRO A 33 -25.42 -16.56 2.57
C PRO A 33 -24.94 -16.90 3.98
N ALA A 34 -23.65 -17.06 4.20
CA ALA A 34 -23.11 -17.32 5.53
C ALA A 34 -23.31 -16.12 6.47
N VAL A 35 -23.12 -14.89 5.98
CA VAL A 35 -23.40 -13.68 6.75
C VAL A 35 -24.88 -13.60 7.12
N LEU A 36 -25.78 -13.85 6.16
CA LEU A 36 -27.21 -13.87 6.41
C LEU A 36 -27.60 -14.89 7.48
N GLY A 37 -27.01 -16.09 7.44
CA GLY A 37 -27.25 -17.14 8.45
C GLY A 37 -26.74 -16.78 9.86
N SER A 38 -25.77 -15.88 9.98
CA SER A 38 -25.17 -15.45 11.25
C SER A 38 -25.84 -14.25 11.91
N LEU A 39 -26.76 -13.55 11.23
CA LEU A 39 -27.34 -12.28 11.70
C LEU A 39 -27.95 -12.38 13.10
N GLY A 40 -28.67 -13.45 13.40
CA GLY A 40 -29.24 -13.67 14.72
C GLY A 40 -28.20 -13.71 15.86
N ALA A 41 -27.01 -14.23 15.58
CA ALA A 41 -25.92 -14.23 16.56
C ALA A 41 -25.26 -12.86 16.70
N CYS A 42 -25.13 -12.11 15.57
CA CYS A 42 -24.54 -10.77 15.56
C CYS A 42 -25.42 -9.74 16.28
N ARG A 43 -26.74 -9.88 16.16
CA ARG A 43 -27.75 -8.97 16.71
C ARG A 43 -28.01 -9.20 18.20
N ARG A 44 -27.65 -10.38 18.74
CA ARG A 44 -27.85 -10.67 20.18
C ARG A 44 -27.11 -9.65 21.03
N GLU A 45 -27.80 -9.21 22.11
CA GLU A 45 -27.18 -8.38 23.13
C GLU A 45 -26.08 -9.17 23.84
N ILE A 46 -25.04 -8.46 24.22
CA ILE A 46 -23.93 -9.03 25.00
C ILE A 46 -24.42 -9.27 26.41
N PRO A 47 -24.19 -10.45 26.99
CA PRO A 47 -24.74 -10.79 28.30
C PRO A 47 -24.33 -9.80 29.39
N GLY A 48 -25.30 -9.38 30.16
CA GLY A 48 -25.44 -8.75 31.49
C GLY A 48 -24.42 -7.76 32.06
N ARG A 49 -23.19 -7.80 31.63
CA ARG A 49 -22.09 -6.98 32.18
C ARG A 49 -21.87 -5.66 31.44
N PHE A 50 -22.33 -5.57 30.21
CA PHE A 50 -22.13 -4.40 29.36
C PHE A 50 -23.40 -3.55 29.27
N PRO A 51 -23.25 -2.24 29.09
CA PRO A 51 -24.41 -1.37 28.88
C PRO A 51 -25.22 -1.82 27.65
N PRO A 52 -26.53 -1.47 27.59
CA PRO A 52 -27.34 -1.70 26.39
C PRO A 52 -26.69 -1.14 25.12
N ARG A 53 -26.99 -1.72 23.95
CA ARG A 53 -26.40 -1.36 22.63
C ARG A 53 -26.37 0.15 22.41
N GLU A 54 -27.47 0.85 22.65
CA GLU A 54 -27.53 2.29 22.42
C GLU A 54 -26.51 3.07 23.25
N ALA A 55 -26.32 2.70 24.52
CA ALA A 55 -25.35 3.35 25.40
C ALA A 55 -23.90 3.06 24.96
N ARG A 56 -23.63 1.81 24.53
CA ARG A 56 -22.32 1.44 23.98
C ARG A 56 -21.99 2.24 22.71
N LEU A 57 -22.95 2.36 21.81
CA LEU A 57 -22.79 3.09 20.55
C LEU A 57 -22.58 4.59 20.74
N ARG A 58 -23.11 5.19 21.81
CA ARG A 58 -22.82 6.59 22.14
C ARG A 58 -21.34 6.85 22.41
N ALA A 59 -20.61 5.87 22.92
CA ALA A 59 -19.16 5.99 23.11
C ALA A 59 -18.38 6.15 21.81
N LEU A 60 -18.96 5.78 20.65
CA LEU A 60 -18.37 6.00 19.31
C LEU A 60 -18.39 7.46 18.88
N LEU A 61 -19.32 8.24 19.43
CA LEU A 61 -19.50 9.64 19.08
C LEU A 61 -18.60 10.51 19.97
N GLY A 62 -17.64 11.18 19.40
CA GLY A 62 -16.94 12.27 20.07
C GLY A 62 -17.79 13.54 20.12
N ASP A 63 -17.39 14.53 20.94
CA ASP A 63 -18.12 15.78 21.17
C ASP A 63 -18.45 16.57 19.90
N ALA A 64 -17.68 16.41 18.84
CA ALA A 64 -17.85 17.09 17.57
C ALA A 64 -18.11 16.11 16.40
N ALA A 65 -18.80 15.01 16.66
CA ALA A 65 -19.20 14.08 15.60
C ALA A 65 -20.04 14.80 14.53
N SER A 66 -19.83 14.43 13.27
CA SER A 66 -20.60 14.96 12.14
C SER A 66 -22.09 14.56 12.25
N ALA A 67 -22.99 15.30 11.62
CA ALA A 67 -24.40 14.94 11.55
C ALA A 67 -24.58 13.53 10.96
N ARG A 68 -23.78 13.21 9.95
CA ARG A 68 -23.73 11.90 9.30
C ARG A 68 -23.28 10.79 10.26
N ALA A 69 -22.19 10.99 11.01
CA ALA A 69 -21.75 10.02 11.99
C ALA A 69 -22.85 9.73 13.02
N ARG A 70 -23.54 10.76 13.50
CA ARG A 70 -24.68 10.60 14.42
C ARG A 70 -25.84 9.82 13.80
N ASP A 71 -26.12 10.02 12.52
CA ASP A 71 -27.17 9.29 11.81
C ASP A 71 -26.81 7.81 11.65
N LEU A 72 -25.58 7.51 11.23
CA LEU A 72 -25.09 6.13 11.09
C LEU A 72 -25.08 5.38 12.43
N VAL A 73 -24.68 6.06 13.52
CA VAL A 73 -24.75 5.47 14.87
C VAL A 73 -26.21 5.24 15.30
N ARG A 74 -27.12 6.13 14.97
CA ARG A 74 -28.55 5.93 15.23
C ARG A 74 -29.11 4.73 14.47
N ARG A 75 -28.71 4.52 13.21
CA ARG A 75 -29.05 3.33 12.44
C ARG A 75 -28.53 2.07 13.12
N LEU A 76 -27.25 2.06 13.53
CA LEU A 76 -26.66 0.94 14.28
C LEU A 76 -27.36 0.64 15.62
N ALA A 77 -28.00 1.62 16.24
CA ALA A 77 -28.75 1.42 17.47
C ALA A 77 -30.02 0.59 17.23
N HIS A 78 -30.54 0.55 16.01
CA HIS A 78 -31.70 -0.26 15.68
C HIS A 78 -31.40 -1.76 15.87
N PRO A 79 -32.26 -2.55 16.51
CA PRO A 79 -32.00 -3.97 16.82
C PRO A 79 -31.66 -4.82 15.60
N GLU A 80 -32.27 -4.52 14.45
CA GLU A 80 -32.09 -5.28 13.21
C GLU A 80 -30.87 -4.85 12.39
N SER A 81 -30.22 -3.73 12.75
CA SER A 81 -29.04 -3.23 12.04
C SER A 81 -27.77 -4.00 12.43
N VAL A 82 -26.84 -4.11 11.48
CA VAL A 82 -25.54 -4.75 11.66
C VAL A 82 -24.40 -3.88 11.13
N ALA A 83 -23.18 -4.16 11.59
CA ALA A 83 -21.97 -3.51 11.13
C ALA A 83 -21.10 -4.43 10.27
N VAL A 84 -20.49 -3.85 9.22
CA VAL A 84 -19.36 -4.44 8.49
C VAL A 84 -18.14 -3.61 8.80
N VAL A 85 -17.12 -4.19 9.43
CA VAL A 85 -16.00 -3.44 9.98
C VAL A 85 -14.72 -3.69 9.22
N ALA A 86 -14.02 -2.62 8.86
CA ALA A 86 -12.65 -2.62 8.35
C ALA A 86 -11.72 -1.94 9.36
N GLY A 87 -10.80 -2.70 9.96
CA GLY A 87 -9.77 -2.14 10.85
C GLY A 87 -8.57 -1.65 10.05
N ILE A 88 -8.16 -0.40 10.24
CA ILE A 88 -7.01 0.21 9.55
C ILE A 88 -6.00 0.77 10.55
N GLY A 89 -4.77 0.99 10.11
CA GLY A 89 -3.74 1.67 10.91
C GLY A 89 -3.99 3.17 11.07
N PRO A 90 -3.35 3.82 12.05
CA PRO A 90 -3.46 5.26 12.30
C PRO A 90 -2.50 6.07 11.42
N ASP A 91 -2.27 5.63 10.20
CA ASP A 91 -1.31 6.21 9.29
C ASP A 91 -1.70 7.61 8.80
N LEU A 92 -0.70 8.40 8.41
CA LEU A 92 -0.94 9.72 7.80
C LEU A 92 -1.70 9.56 6.48
N PHE A 93 -2.68 10.42 6.26
CA PHE A 93 -3.49 10.48 5.05
C PHE A 93 -4.17 9.15 4.68
N GLY A 94 -4.51 8.35 5.68
CA GLY A 94 -5.19 7.06 5.50
C GLY A 94 -4.26 5.89 5.14
N GLY A 95 -2.95 6.11 5.14
CA GLY A 95 -1.95 5.06 4.94
C GLY A 95 -1.80 4.57 3.50
N PRO A 96 -1.27 3.37 3.31
CA PRO A 96 -1.12 2.79 1.99
C PRO A 96 -2.46 2.51 1.31
N LEU A 97 -2.47 2.52 -0.01
CA LEU A 97 -3.67 2.31 -0.84
C LEU A 97 -4.44 1.01 -0.48
N ALA A 98 -3.73 0.00 0.04
CA ALA A 98 -4.34 -1.23 0.54
C ALA A 98 -5.36 -0.98 1.66
N GLN A 99 -5.10 -0.04 2.57
CA GLN A 99 -6.05 0.32 3.63
C GLN A 99 -7.30 0.99 3.06
N PHE A 100 -7.15 1.84 2.04
CA PHE A 100 -8.28 2.42 1.34
C PHE A 100 -9.15 1.36 0.66
N PHE A 101 -8.54 0.38 -0.02
CA PHE A 101 -9.27 -0.75 -0.60
C PHE A 101 -9.99 -1.58 0.46
N LYS A 102 -9.43 -1.69 1.65
CA LYS A 102 -10.08 -2.36 2.78
C LYS A 102 -11.36 -1.62 3.21
N CYS A 103 -11.30 -0.28 3.29
CA CYS A 103 -12.48 0.55 3.56
C CYS A 103 -13.56 0.38 2.47
N LEU A 104 -13.16 0.41 1.20
CA LEU A 104 -14.09 0.18 0.08
C LEU A 104 -14.69 -1.21 0.09
N THR A 105 -13.92 -2.23 0.53
CA THR A 105 -14.45 -3.59 0.68
C THR A 105 -15.57 -3.64 1.72
N ALA A 106 -15.40 -2.94 2.86
CA ALA A 106 -16.45 -2.87 3.87
C ALA A 106 -17.73 -2.21 3.31
N ALA A 107 -17.59 -1.13 2.54
CA ALA A 107 -18.72 -0.49 1.88
C ALA A 107 -19.41 -1.42 0.89
N GLN A 108 -18.67 -2.17 0.07
CA GLN A 108 -19.24 -3.13 -0.89
C GLN A 108 -19.95 -4.29 -0.21
N VAL A 109 -19.39 -4.83 0.88
CA VAL A 109 -20.05 -5.89 1.66
C VAL A 109 -21.34 -5.35 2.30
N ARG A 110 -21.33 -4.12 2.84
CA ARG A 110 -22.52 -3.43 3.32
C ARG A 110 -23.57 -3.32 2.22
N ASP A 111 -23.19 -2.88 1.03
CA ASP A 111 -24.11 -2.72 -0.11
C ASP A 111 -24.72 -4.06 -0.52
N ALA A 112 -23.92 -5.12 -0.50
CA ALA A 112 -24.42 -6.48 -0.75
C ALA A 112 -25.48 -6.90 0.28
N LEU A 113 -25.29 -6.58 1.58
CA LEU A 113 -26.29 -6.87 2.62
C LEU A 113 -27.56 -6.02 2.43
N VAL A 114 -27.41 -4.74 2.13
CA VAL A 114 -28.54 -3.84 1.84
C VAL A 114 -29.37 -4.33 0.66
N ASN A 115 -28.74 -4.86 -0.40
CA ASN A 115 -29.43 -5.48 -1.53
C ASN A 115 -30.21 -6.76 -1.14
N HIS A 116 -29.92 -7.34 0.02
CA HIS A 116 -30.68 -8.44 0.62
C HIS A 116 -31.65 -7.96 1.72
N SER A 117 -32.00 -6.68 1.72
CA SER A 117 -32.91 -6.03 2.68
C SER A 117 -32.43 -6.08 4.14
N ILE A 118 -31.12 -6.15 4.34
CA ILE A 118 -30.52 -6.06 5.67
C ILE A 118 -30.04 -4.63 5.90
N ASP A 119 -30.50 -3.98 6.97
CA ASP A 119 -29.94 -2.71 7.39
C ASP A 119 -28.53 -2.91 7.91
N ALA A 120 -27.56 -2.37 7.19
CA ALA A 120 -26.14 -2.53 7.49
C ALA A 120 -25.39 -1.20 7.36
N VAL A 121 -24.38 -0.99 8.22
CA VAL A 121 -23.50 0.18 8.20
C VAL A 121 -22.06 -0.30 8.02
N ALA A 122 -21.36 0.30 7.07
CA ALA A 122 -19.91 0.10 6.95
C ALA A 122 -19.18 0.97 7.98
N VAL A 123 -18.26 0.38 8.71
CA VAL A 123 -17.49 1.04 9.77
C VAL A 123 -16.00 0.91 9.47
N VAL A 124 -15.31 2.02 9.39
CA VAL A 124 -13.84 2.09 9.34
C VAL A 124 -13.34 2.36 10.75
N TRP A 125 -12.60 1.40 11.28
CA TRP A 125 -12.06 1.44 12.63
C TRP A 125 -10.57 1.75 12.60
N ILE A 126 -10.20 2.98 12.99
CA ILE A 126 -8.79 3.37 13.12
C ILE A 126 -8.25 2.76 14.41
N ARG A 127 -7.33 1.79 14.27
CA ARG A 127 -6.68 1.13 15.41
C ARG A 127 -5.65 2.05 16.06
N PRO A 128 -5.35 1.90 17.34
CA PRO A 128 -4.16 2.56 17.89
C PRO A 128 -2.91 1.95 17.29
N PRO A 129 -1.78 2.65 17.44
CA PRO A 129 -0.49 2.14 17.03
C PRO A 129 -0.15 0.83 17.73
N SER A 130 0.34 -0.16 16.97
CA SER A 130 0.86 -1.41 17.52
C SER A 130 2.24 -1.15 18.14
N GLY A 131 2.44 -1.50 19.44
CA GLY A 131 3.79 -1.53 20.01
C GLY A 131 4.17 -0.43 21.00
N GLY A 132 3.22 0.19 21.69
CA GLY A 132 3.52 1.15 22.78
C GLY A 132 4.06 2.50 22.27
N ASP A 133 4.66 3.29 23.18
CA ASP A 133 5.17 4.64 22.88
C ASP A 133 6.43 4.70 21.99
N ALA A 134 6.95 3.55 21.58
CA ALA A 134 8.12 3.43 20.73
C ALA A 134 7.78 3.71 19.27
N ALA A 135 8.07 4.92 18.85
CA ALA A 135 8.52 5.28 17.49
C ALA A 135 7.77 4.66 16.32
N GLU A 136 6.47 4.88 16.21
CA GLU A 136 5.87 4.77 14.89
C GLU A 136 6.44 5.87 14.00
N ASP A 137 7.25 5.41 13.08
CA ASP A 137 7.81 6.21 11.99
C ASP A 137 6.65 6.59 11.07
N ARG A 138 5.86 7.60 11.47
CA ARG A 138 4.76 8.11 10.67
C ARG A 138 5.33 8.71 9.41
N SER A 139 5.49 7.87 8.43
CA SER A 139 6.00 8.26 7.13
C SER A 139 4.96 7.99 6.07
N PHE A 140 4.92 8.86 5.08
CA PHE A 140 4.21 8.59 3.85
C PHE A 140 5.14 8.79 2.67
N ARG A 141 4.81 8.16 1.55
CA ARG A 141 5.58 8.27 0.32
C ARG A 141 4.70 8.85 -0.78
N ILE A 142 5.27 9.75 -1.55
CA ILE A 142 4.68 10.23 -2.79
C ILE A 142 5.65 9.99 -3.92
N LEU A 143 5.13 9.86 -5.12
CA LEU A 143 5.92 9.78 -6.35
C LEU A 143 5.89 11.14 -7.04
N ASP A 144 7.07 11.66 -7.42
CA ASP A 144 7.13 12.84 -8.29
C ASP A 144 6.68 12.49 -9.74
N PRO A 145 6.55 13.48 -10.63
CA PRO A 145 6.21 13.22 -12.04
C PRO A 145 7.19 12.27 -12.74
N GLU A 146 8.44 12.20 -12.28
CA GLU A 146 9.45 11.25 -12.77
C GLU A 146 9.37 9.88 -12.08
N ARG A 147 8.38 9.67 -11.21
CA ARG A 147 8.20 8.43 -10.44
C ARG A 147 9.32 8.10 -9.46
N ARG A 148 10.02 9.11 -8.95
CA ARG A 148 10.96 8.93 -7.86
C ARG A 148 10.21 9.00 -6.53
N PRO A 149 10.43 8.05 -5.60
CA PRO A 149 9.77 8.07 -4.31
C PRO A 149 10.39 9.16 -3.41
N HIS A 150 9.54 10.01 -2.88
CA HIS A 150 9.87 10.96 -1.82
C HIS A 150 9.22 10.50 -0.52
N ARG A 151 10.01 10.29 0.51
CA ARG A 151 9.54 9.85 1.82
C ARG A 151 9.52 11.02 2.79
N PHE A 152 8.36 11.25 3.37
CA PHE A 152 8.17 12.23 4.43
C PHE A 152 8.03 11.50 5.77
N ARG A 153 8.68 12.02 6.80
CA ARG A 153 8.60 11.50 8.15
C ARG A 153 8.14 12.61 9.08
N VAL A 154 7.19 12.28 9.94
CA VAL A 154 6.86 13.12 11.09
C VAL A 154 7.56 12.49 12.29
N PRO A 155 8.58 13.15 12.85
CA PRO A 155 9.33 12.60 13.96
C PRO A 155 8.42 12.28 15.14
N PRO A 156 8.63 11.15 15.84
CA PRO A 156 7.97 10.90 17.10
C PRO A 156 8.32 12.01 18.09
N GLY A 157 7.36 12.46 18.87
CA GLY A 157 7.59 13.43 19.91
C GLY A 157 7.24 12.87 21.28
N PRO A 158 7.87 13.34 22.37
CA PRO A 158 7.47 12.95 23.71
C PRO A 158 6.06 13.47 24.04
N GLY A 159 5.22 12.61 24.62
CA GLY A 159 3.95 12.99 25.24
C GLY A 159 2.70 12.89 24.35
N ALA A 160 1.56 13.18 24.97
CA ALA A 160 0.21 12.99 24.44
C ALA A 160 -0.19 13.92 23.28
N ASP A 161 0.61 14.92 22.93
CA ASP A 161 0.29 15.90 21.87
C ASP A 161 0.82 15.48 20.49
N ARG A 162 0.63 14.21 20.15
CA ARG A 162 1.00 13.68 18.83
C ARG A 162 0.28 14.37 17.68
N ASP A 163 -1.01 14.63 17.86
CA ASP A 163 -1.85 15.22 16.81
C ASP A 163 -1.56 16.72 16.63
N GLY A 164 -1.17 17.44 17.68
CA GLY A 164 -0.74 18.84 17.61
C GLY A 164 0.49 19.03 16.72
N ARG A 165 1.52 18.20 16.90
CA ARG A 165 2.74 18.26 16.08
C ARG A 165 2.53 17.86 14.63
N ILE A 166 1.65 16.90 14.37
CA ILE A 166 1.27 16.59 12.99
C ILE A 166 0.64 17.82 12.39
N ARG A 167 -0.30 18.46 13.08
CA ARG A 167 -0.99 19.68 12.60
C ARG A 167 -0.02 20.83 12.31
N GLU A 168 0.99 21.04 13.16
CA GLU A 168 2.02 22.06 12.93
C GLU A 168 2.84 21.82 11.66
N ARG A 169 3.10 20.56 11.32
CA ARG A 169 3.90 20.16 10.16
C ARG A 169 3.12 20.02 8.86
N ILE A 170 1.81 19.90 8.92
CA ILE A 170 0.99 19.68 7.73
C ILE A 170 1.11 20.80 6.68
N PRO A 171 1.12 22.09 7.02
CA PRO A 171 1.31 23.14 6.02
C PRO A 171 2.58 22.95 5.20
N ASP A 172 3.70 22.65 5.86
CA ASP A 172 4.99 22.40 5.20
C ASP A 172 4.93 21.13 4.34
N LEU A 173 4.28 20.08 4.85
CA LEU A 173 4.11 18.81 4.12
C LEU A 173 3.24 19.00 2.88
N VAL A 174 2.14 19.73 2.98
CA VAL A 174 1.25 19.99 1.83
C VAL A 174 1.95 20.87 0.80
N ALA A 175 2.73 21.87 1.23
CA ALA A 175 3.55 22.67 0.32
C ALA A 175 4.58 21.80 -0.40
N ALA A 176 5.32 20.97 0.33
CA ALA A 176 6.30 20.05 -0.25
C ALA A 176 5.65 19.02 -1.20
N VAL A 177 4.47 18.49 -0.89
CA VAL A 177 3.69 17.61 -1.78
C VAL A 177 3.32 18.34 -3.06
N SER A 178 2.84 19.58 -2.96
CA SER A 178 2.49 20.42 -4.12
C SER A 178 3.71 20.70 -5.01
N ASP A 179 4.85 21.09 -4.41
CA ASP A 179 6.10 21.39 -5.12
C ASP A 179 6.65 20.17 -5.85
N ILE A 180 6.70 19.01 -5.16
CA ILE A 180 7.16 17.75 -5.73
C ILE A 180 6.23 17.29 -6.86
N GLY A 181 4.93 17.48 -6.70
CA GLY A 181 3.93 17.12 -7.70
C GLY A 181 3.97 17.97 -8.97
N GLY A 182 4.65 19.12 -8.94
CA GLY A 182 4.74 20.02 -10.10
C GLY A 182 3.38 20.40 -10.69
N GLY A 183 2.35 20.56 -9.83
CA GLY A 183 0.97 20.82 -10.24
C GLY A 183 0.18 19.58 -10.70
N SER A 184 0.73 18.37 -10.56
CA SER A 184 0.05 17.12 -10.94
C SER A 184 -0.98 16.66 -9.91
N PHE A 185 -0.96 17.21 -8.69
CA PHE A 185 -1.95 16.88 -7.66
C PHE A 185 -3.20 17.74 -7.81
N ASP A 186 -4.36 17.09 -7.62
CA ASP A 186 -5.63 17.75 -7.64
C ASP A 186 -5.70 18.80 -6.52
N PRO A 187 -6.03 20.07 -6.82
CA PRO A 187 -6.19 21.11 -5.81
C PRO A 187 -7.24 20.77 -4.75
N GLU A 188 -8.26 20.00 -5.11
CA GLU A 188 -9.30 19.54 -4.19
C GLU A 188 -8.70 18.62 -3.11
N ILE A 189 -7.88 17.63 -3.50
CA ILE A 189 -7.20 16.74 -2.57
C ILE A 189 -6.27 17.51 -1.63
N LEU A 190 -5.52 18.49 -2.16
CA LEU A 190 -4.67 19.35 -1.32
C LEU A 190 -5.50 20.22 -0.37
N GLY A 191 -6.67 20.64 -0.79
CA GLY A 191 -7.66 21.34 0.05
C GLY A 191 -8.16 20.49 1.20
N LEU A 192 -8.59 19.26 0.91
CA LEU A 192 -9.01 18.28 1.91
C LEU A 192 -7.91 17.97 2.92
N MET A 193 -6.65 17.78 2.46
CA MET A 193 -5.50 17.60 3.36
C MET A 193 -5.34 18.76 4.34
N ARG A 194 -5.42 20.00 3.86
CA ARG A 194 -5.32 21.20 4.71
C ARG A 194 -6.47 21.28 5.70
N SER A 195 -7.69 21.03 5.25
CA SER A 195 -8.90 21.08 6.08
C SER A 195 -8.87 20.05 7.22
N ALA A 196 -8.62 18.79 6.88
CA ALA A 196 -8.61 17.68 7.83
C ALA A 196 -7.58 17.86 8.95
N TYR A 197 -6.43 18.45 8.62
CA TYR A 197 -5.32 18.64 9.54
C TYR A 197 -5.18 20.09 10.05
N ALA A 198 -6.19 20.95 9.86
CA ALA A 198 -6.17 22.33 10.33
C ALA A 198 -5.94 22.42 11.85
N PRO A 199 -5.19 23.43 12.34
CA PRO A 199 -5.03 23.69 13.77
C PRO A 199 -6.37 24.01 14.45
N GLY A 200 -6.51 23.69 15.73
CA GLY A 200 -7.68 24.10 16.56
C GLY A 200 -8.97 23.34 16.33
N GLY A 201 -9.00 22.32 15.47
CA GLY A 201 -10.19 21.49 15.26
C GLY A 201 -10.56 20.71 16.52
N ARG A 202 -11.74 20.96 17.09
CA ARG A 202 -12.39 20.09 18.09
C ARG A 202 -13.01 18.90 17.35
N GLY A 203 -12.91 17.68 17.89
CA GLY A 203 -13.58 16.52 17.32
C GLY A 203 -12.63 15.37 16.99
N PRO A 204 -12.97 14.54 15.98
CA PRO A 204 -12.20 13.38 15.61
C PRO A 204 -10.74 13.73 15.30
N SER A 205 -9.86 12.75 15.41
CA SER A 205 -8.44 12.94 15.02
C SER A 205 -8.32 13.44 13.58
N PRO A 206 -7.22 14.13 13.22
CA PRO A 206 -7.02 14.59 11.84
C PRO A 206 -7.14 13.47 10.80
N GLY A 207 -6.64 12.27 11.13
CA GLY A 207 -6.77 11.11 10.26
C GLY A 207 -8.21 10.63 10.08
N ALA A 208 -9.02 10.70 11.14
CA ALA A 208 -10.44 10.36 11.05
C ALA A 208 -11.20 11.35 10.18
N ARG A 209 -10.97 12.65 10.35
CA ARG A 209 -11.59 13.69 9.50
C ARG A 209 -11.21 13.53 8.02
N TRP A 210 -9.94 13.31 7.75
CA TRP A 210 -9.46 13.02 6.40
C TRP A 210 -10.20 11.85 5.76
N LEU A 211 -10.38 10.75 6.52
CA LEU A 211 -11.10 9.58 6.03
C LEU A 211 -12.60 9.80 5.89
N GLU A 212 -13.23 10.57 6.80
CA GLU A 212 -14.62 10.96 6.67
C GLU A 212 -14.86 11.73 5.36
N ASP A 213 -14.03 12.73 5.08
CA ASP A 213 -14.12 13.53 3.85
C ASP A 213 -13.85 12.69 2.60
N LEU A 214 -12.79 11.86 2.63
CA LEU A 214 -12.38 11.03 1.50
C LEU A 214 -13.41 9.93 1.18
N LEU A 215 -14.06 9.38 2.20
CA LEU A 215 -15.05 8.30 2.08
C LEU A 215 -16.50 8.80 2.08
N GLU A 216 -16.72 10.10 1.94
CA GLU A 216 -18.06 10.69 1.99
C GLU A 216 -19.05 10.03 1.02
N ALA A 217 -18.62 9.77 -0.21
CA ALA A 217 -19.45 9.16 -1.25
C ALA A 217 -19.88 7.71 -0.95
N TRP A 218 -19.21 7.03 -0.02
CA TRP A 218 -19.47 5.63 0.31
C TRP A 218 -20.28 5.43 1.61
N ASP A 219 -20.76 6.48 2.24
CA ASP A 219 -21.58 6.41 3.44
C ASP A 219 -21.02 5.49 4.54
N VAL A 220 -19.78 5.78 4.98
CA VAL A 220 -19.03 5.00 5.95
C VAL A 220 -18.93 5.73 7.28
N LEU A 221 -19.12 5.04 8.39
CA LEU A 221 -18.83 5.55 9.73
C LEU A 221 -17.34 5.38 10.05
N VAL A 222 -16.64 6.48 10.29
CA VAL A 222 -15.23 6.44 10.73
C VAL A 222 -15.17 6.54 12.25
N VAL A 223 -14.49 5.60 12.87
CA VAL A 223 -14.30 5.51 14.33
C VAL A 223 -12.82 5.53 14.67
N ASP A 224 -12.39 6.49 15.47
CA ASP A 224 -11.03 6.50 16.03
C ASP A 224 -11.03 5.86 17.42
N SER A 225 -10.39 4.68 17.53
CA SER A 225 -10.32 3.95 18.80
C SER A 225 -9.63 4.72 19.94
N ARG A 226 -8.91 5.81 19.62
CA ARG A 226 -8.24 6.69 20.58
C ARG A 226 -9.15 7.77 21.16
N SER A 227 -10.41 7.83 20.75
CA SER A 227 -11.36 8.82 21.27
C SER A 227 -11.53 8.67 22.78
N ALA A 228 -11.84 9.78 23.45
CA ALA A 228 -12.01 9.80 24.89
C ALA A 228 -13.12 8.85 25.35
N GLY A 229 -14.27 8.85 24.66
CA GLY A 229 -15.41 8.00 25.00
C GLY A 229 -15.11 6.51 24.87
N LEU A 230 -14.30 6.11 23.88
CA LEU A 230 -13.88 4.72 23.70
C LEU A 230 -12.85 4.28 24.76
N ARG A 231 -11.94 5.17 25.13
CA ARG A 231 -11.01 4.90 26.25
C ARG A 231 -11.75 4.74 27.57
N GLU A 232 -12.69 5.63 27.86
CA GLU A 232 -13.51 5.53 29.06
C GLU A 232 -14.33 4.24 29.07
N PHE A 233 -15.00 3.91 27.96
CA PHE A 233 -15.73 2.66 27.82
C PHE A 233 -14.82 1.45 28.12
N TRP A 234 -13.60 1.46 27.58
CA TRP A 234 -12.68 0.36 27.78
C TRP A 234 -12.20 0.24 29.23
N GLU A 235 -11.79 1.34 29.85
CA GLU A 235 -11.36 1.30 31.26
C GLU A 235 -12.47 0.78 32.17
N ASN A 236 -13.72 1.11 31.86
CA ASN A 236 -14.89 0.61 32.59
C ASN A 236 -15.18 -0.89 32.30
N ALA A 237 -14.89 -1.36 31.09
CA ALA A 237 -15.11 -2.76 30.68
C ALA A 237 -13.97 -3.71 31.09
N LYS A 238 -12.76 -3.19 31.24
CA LYS A 238 -11.52 -3.93 31.50
C LYS A 238 -11.57 -4.88 32.72
N PRO A 239 -12.16 -4.51 33.87
CA PRO A 239 -12.26 -5.40 35.02
C PRO A 239 -13.04 -6.70 34.75
N ASP A 240 -13.95 -6.66 33.78
CA ASP A 240 -14.80 -7.79 33.41
C ASP A 240 -14.21 -8.68 32.31
N MET A 241 -13.02 -8.29 31.80
CA MET A 241 -12.34 -9.04 30.77
C MET A 241 -11.57 -10.24 31.32
N PRO A 242 -11.49 -11.34 30.56
CA PRO A 242 -10.63 -12.47 30.89
C PRO A 242 -9.18 -12.00 31.06
N GLY A 243 -8.48 -12.52 32.10
CA GLY A 243 -7.14 -12.06 32.50
C GLY A 243 -6.08 -12.02 31.39
N ALA A 244 -6.20 -12.90 30.40
CA ALA A 244 -5.33 -12.89 29.21
C ALA A 244 -5.45 -11.61 28.36
N LEU A 245 -6.54 -10.85 28.50
CA LEU A 245 -6.85 -9.65 27.73
C LEU A 245 -6.75 -8.36 28.53
N ALA A 246 -6.78 -8.46 29.86
CA ALA A 246 -6.60 -7.29 30.71
C ALA A 246 -5.25 -6.59 30.50
N GLY A 247 -4.26 -7.32 29.94
CA GLY A 247 -2.94 -6.79 29.59
C GLY A 247 -2.69 -6.56 28.10
N SER A 248 -3.60 -6.97 27.20
CA SER A 248 -3.47 -6.74 25.77
C SER A 248 -4.12 -5.41 25.37
N ASP A 249 -3.59 -4.78 24.35
CA ASP A 249 -4.21 -3.57 23.79
C ASP A 249 -5.57 -3.93 23.18
N PRO A 250 -6.67 -3.42 23.75
CA PRO A 250 -8.02 -3.83 23.41
C PRO A 250 -8.60 -3.17 22.17
N SER A 251 -7.84 -2.34 21.58
CA SER A 251 -8.22 -1.56 20.39
C SER A 251 -8.47 -2.40 19.14
N GLY A 252 -8.32 -3.70 19.29
CA GLY A 252 -8.54 -4.66 18.24
C GLY A 252 -9.99 -5.10 18.07
N PHE A 253 -10.13 -6.26 17.47
CA PHE A 253 -11.40 -6.87 17.06
C PHE A 253 -12.34 -7.19 18.24
N CYS A 254 -11.80 -7.40 19.44
CA CYS A 254 -12.62 -7.64 20.62
C CYS A 254 -13.47 -6.42 20.96
N MET A 255 -12.84 -5.22 21.01
CA MET A 255 -13.58 -3.97 21.29
C MET A 255 -14.61 -3.69 20.19
N GLN A 256 -14.29 -3.91 18.94
CA GLN A 256 -15.25 -3.74 17.84
C GLN A 256 -16.49 -4.60 18.07
N ARG A 257 -16.31 -5.86 18.43
CA ARG A 257 -17.43 -6.79 18.66
C ARG A 257 -18.22 -6.47 19.93
N LEU A 258 -17.58 -5.92 20.95
CA LEU A 258 -18.26 -5.49 22.18
C LEU A 258 -19.10 -4.23 22.00
N LEU A 259 -18.67 -3.35 21.12
CA LEU A 259 -19.36 -2.07 20.85
C LEU A 259 -20.41 -2.19 19.75
N LEU A 260 -20.14 -2.97 18.73
CA LEU A 260 -20.91 -3.02 17.49
C LEU A 260 -21.58 -4.38 17.27
N PRO A 261 -22.74 -4.42 16.61
CA PRO A 261 -23.35 -5.64 16.11
C PRO A 261 -22.63 -6.16 14.86
N VAL A 262 -21.37 -6.58 14.98
CA VAL A 262 -20.52 -6.90 13.84
C VAL A 262 -20.97 -8.21 13.18
N ALA A 263 -21.41 -8.12 11.93
CA ALA A 263 -21.74 -9.27 11.09
C ALA A 263 -20.50 -9.80 10.33
N ALA A 264 -19.64 -8.89 9.86
CA ALA A 264 -18.42 -9.26 9.14
C ALA A 264 -17.28 -8.29 9.44
N CYS A 265 -16.05 -8.84 9.51
CA CYS A 265 -14.80 -8.09 9.54
C CYS A 265 -14.06 -8.25 8.21
N VAL A 266 -13.62 -7.14 7.66
CA VAL A 266 -12.76 -7.13 6.47
C VAL A 266 -11.31 -7.24 6.92
N LEU A 267 -10.63 -8.30 6.51
CA LEU A 267 -9.26 -8.61 6.93
C LEU A 267 -8.28 -8.48 5.75
N ASP A 268 -7.06 -8.08 6.05
CA ASP A 268 -5.88 -8.27 5.21
C ASP A 268 -4.95 -9.33 5.83
N CYS A 269 -3.77 -9.54 5.23
CA CYS A 269 -2.85 -10.58 5.69
C CYS A 269 -2.32 -10.34 7.11
N ASP A 270 -2.20 -9.09 7.54
CA ASP A 270 -1.67 -8.72 8.86
C ASP A 270 -2.72 -8.87 9.96
N ASP A 271 -4.00 -8.92 9.60
CA ASP A 271 -5.11 -9.05 10.54
C ASP A 271 -5.40 -10.50 10.95
N LEU A 272 -4.95 -11.48 10.17
CA LEU A 272 -5.40 -12.87 10.30
C LEU A 272 -5.11 -13.44 11.69
N GLN A 273 -3.89 -13.29 12.17
CA GLN A 273 -3.48 -13.81 13.46
C GLN A 273 -4.13 -13.04 14.62
N PRO A 274 -4.09 -11.70 14.70
CA PRO A 274 -4.77 -10.95 15.75
C PRO A 274 -6.28 -11.25 15.81
N PHE A 275 -6.92 -11.43 14.65
CA PHE A 275 -8.33 -11.79 14.62
C PHE A 275 -8.60 -13.19 15.13
N ALA A 276 -7.79 -14.17 14.77
CA ALA A 276 -7.92 -15.54 15.27
C ALA A 276 -7.75 -15.64 16.79
N GLU A 277 -6.80 -14.86 17.34
CA GLU A 277 -6.57 -14.79 18.80
C GLU A 277 -7.74 -14.19 19.57
N THR A 278 -8.54 -13.33 18.93
CA THR A 278 -9.75 -12.73 19.53
C THR A 278 -10.82 -13.79 19.88
N ARG A 279 -10.81 -14.96 19.22
CA ARG A 279 -11.76 -16.05 19.46
C ARG A 279 -11.82 -16.44 20.93
N THR A 280 -10.68 -16.70 21.54
CA THR A 280 -10.61 -17.14 22.95
C THR A 280 -11.26 -16.13 23.89
N CYS A 281 -11.12 -14.84 23.61
CA CYS A 281 -11.74 -13.78 24.37
C CYS A 281 -13.26 -13.79 24.22
N LEU A 282 -13.72 -13.77 22.99
CA LEU A 282 -15.15 -13.68 22.70
C LEU A 282 -15.89 -14.93 23.19
N ASP A 283 -15.28 -16.11 23.08
CA ASP A 283 -15.83 -17.38 23.63
C ASP A 283 -15.99 -17.31 25.15
N ALA A 284 -14.97 -16.75 25.84
CA ALA A 284 -15.07 -16.57 27.32
C ALA A 284 -16.15 -15.56 27.75
N LEU A 285 -16.52 -14.64 26.85
CA LEU A 285 -17.61 -13.68 27.07
C LEU A 285 -18.98 -14.21 26.56
N GLY A 286 -19.03 -15.39 25.97
CA GLY A 286 -20.24 -15.94 25.35
C GLY A 286 -20.67 -15.18 24.09
N VAL A 287 -19.73 -14.51 23.41
CA VAL A 287 -19.97 -13.68 22.23
C VAL A 287 -19.41 -14.37 21.00
N SER A 288 -20.22 -14.52 19.96
CA SER A 288 -19.77 -15.16 18.72
C SER A 288 -18.73 -14.30 17.98
N LEU A 289 -17.70 -14.97 17.42
CA LEU A 289 -16.76 -14.36 16.53
C LEU A 289 -17.47 -13.90 15.24
N PRO A 290 -17.23 -12.67 14.75
CA PRO A 290 -17.76 -12.21 13.49
C PRO A 290 -17.24 -13.04 12.31
N LEU A 291 -17.97 -13.07 11.20
CA LEU A 291 -17.48 -13.64 9.98
C LEU A 291 -16.38 -12.76 9.35
N THR A 292 -15.59 -13.35 8.47
CA THR A 292 -14.43 -12.68 7.89
C THR A 292 -14.54 -12.57 6.37
N CYS A 293 -14.25 -11.41 5.83
CA CYS A 293 -14.17 -11.16 4.41
C CYS A 293 -12.75 -10.73 4.04
N PRO A 294 -12.13 -11.28 3.00
CA PRO A 294 -10.84 -10.79 2.54
C PRO A 294 -10.98 -9.38 1.93
N ALA A 295 -10.05 -8.50 2.25
CA ALA A 295 -9.95 -7.21 1.61
C ALA A 295 -9.65 -7.36 0.11
N ILE A 296 -10.28 -6.53 -0.71
CA ILE A 296 -9.92 -6.41 -2.13
C ILE A 296 -8.48 -5.93 -2.22
N SER A 297 -7.70 -6.57 -3.06
CA SER A 297 -6.35 -6.13 -3.43
C SER A 297 -6.33 -5.69 -4.89
N ALA A 298 -5.79 -4.52 -5.15
CA ALA A 298 -5.66 -4.00 -6.50
C ALA A 298 -4.34 -3.25 -6.68
N THR A 299 -3.81 -3.30 -7.89
CA THR A 299 -2.64 -2.54 -8.31
C THR A 299 -3.02 -1.61 -9.44
N LEU A 300 -2.77 -0.33 -9.26
CA LEU A 300 -3.00 0.67 -10.29
C LEU A 300 -1.78 0.76 -11.21
N VAL A 301 -1.99 0.42 -12.48
CA VAL A 301 -0.95 0.50 -13.51
C VAL A 301 -1.19 1.73 -14.37
N ASP A 302 -0.34 2.73 -14.23
CA ASP A 302 -0.42 3.96 -15.01
C ASP A 302 -0.12 3.76 -16.50
N ALA A 303 -0.45 4.76 -17.32
CA ALA A 303 -0.30 4.68 -18.78
C ALA A 303 1.15 4.48 -19.24
N ASP A 304 2.13 5.07 -18.52
CA ASP A 304 3.56 4.95 -18.87
C ASP A 304 4.10 3.57 -18.56
N SER A 305 3.72 3.02 -17.38
CA SER A 305 4.04 1.65 -16.99
C SER A 305 3.42 0.65 -17.97
N ARG A 306 2.15 0.86 -18.36
CA ARG A 306 1.48 0.04 -19.38
C ARG A 306 2.23 0.09 -20.73
N ARG A 307 2.60 1.28 -21.20
CA ARG A 307 3.40 1.44 -22.45
C ARG A 307 4.76 0.74 -22.35
N THR A 308 5.38 0.77 -21.17
CA THR A 308 6.64 0.08 -20.94
C THR A 308 6.48 -1.43 -21.03
N LEU A 309 5.45 -2.00 -20.36
CA LEU A 309 5.13 -3.43 -20.45
C LEU A 309 4.90 -3.86 -21.91
N GLN A 310 4.05 -3.14 -22.64
CA GLN A 310 3.76 -3.43 -24.05
C GLN A 310 5.02 -3.35 -24.92
N ARG A 311 5.82 -2.30 -24.77
CA ARG A 311 7.03 -2.08 -25.58
C ARG A 311 8.07 -3.19 -25.42
N TYR A 312 8.22 -3.69 -24.19
CA TYR A 312 9.22 -4.73 -23.89
C TYR A 312 8.63 -6.13 -23.82
N ARG A 313 7.33 -6.28 -24.16
CA ARG A 313 6.59 -7.54 -24.10
C ARG A 313 6.69 -8.21 -22.74
N LEU A 314 6.56 -7.41 -21.70
CA LEU A 314 6.56 -7.87 -20.31
C LEU A 314 5.13 -8.09 -19.83
N ASP A 315 4.95 -9.11 -18.99
CA ASP A 315 3.73 -9.26 -18.19
C ASP A 315 3.83 -8.41 -16.91
N LEU A 316 2.67 -8.12 -16.30
CA LEU A 316 2.64 -7.43 -15.00
C LEU A 316 3.44 -8.19 -13.93
N ARG A 317 3.41 -9.52 -13.98
CA ARG A 317 4.16 -10.38 -13.05
C ARG A 317 5.67 -10.17 -13.14
N ASP A 318 6.19 -9.90 -14.31
CA ASP A 318 7.62 -9.67 -14.51
C ASP A 318 8.13 -8.47 -13.71
N LEU A 319 7.27 -7.47 -13.40
CA LEU A 319 7.66 -6.32 -12.60
C LEU A 319 7.99 -6.67 -11.14
N PHE A 320 7.45 -7.77 -10.64
CA PHE A 320 7.76 -8.26 -9.29
C PHE A 320 9.18 -8.84 -9.17
N ASP A 321 9.81 -9.23 -10.29
CA ASP A 321 11.21 -9.66 -10.31
C ASP A 321 12.18 -8.50 -9.99
N GLY A 322 11.70 -7.27 -10.07
CA GLY A 322 12.45 -6.06 -9.80
C GLY A 322 13.29 -5.53 -10.97
N GLU A 323 13.73 -4.27 -10.84
CA GLU A 323 14.47 -3.54 -11.88
C GLU A 323 15.72 -4.31 -12.36
N ALA A 324 16.49 -4.88 -11.43
CA ALA A 324 17.77 -5.51 -11.74
C ALA A 324 17.61 -6.79 -12.57
N ALA A 325 16.67 -7.65 -12.21
CA ALA A 325 16.39 -8.90 -12.92
C ALA A 325 15.84 -8.62 -14.33
N LEU A 326 14.90 -7.68 -14.45
CA LEU A 326 14.35 -7.27 -15.73
C LEU A 326 15.39 -6.64 -16.64
N LEU A 327 16.27 -5.82 -16.09
CA LEU A 327 17.36 -5.21 -16.85
C LEU A 327 18.29 -6.30 -17.42
N GLY A 328 18.64 -7.30 -16.59
CA GLY A 328 19.44 -8.46 -17.02
C GLY A 328 18.79 -9.25 -18.16
N ARG A 329 17.47 -9.52 -18.06
CA ARG A 329 16.71 -10.24 -19.10
C ARG A 329 16.61 -9.47 -20.42
N LEU A 330 16.38 -8.17 -20.35
CA LEU A 330 16.13 -7.34 -21.53
C LEU A 330 17.41 -6.82 -22.22
N GLU A 331 18.51 -6.74 -21.51
CA GLU A 331 19.79 -6.32 -22.08
C GLU A 331 20.40 -7.37 -23.01
N GLY A 332 20.11 -8.65 -22.82
CA GLY A 332 20.73 -9.73 -23.58
C GLY A 332 22.28 -9.64 -23.57
N PRO A 333 22.98 -10.36 -24.43
CA PRO A 333 24.40 -10.07 -24.68
C PRO A 333 24.49 -8.69 -25.29
N LEU A 334 25.01 -7.71 -24.51
CA LEU A 334 25.12 -6.30 -24.86
C LEU A 334 25.66 -6.14 -26.28
N PRO A 335 24.91 -5.56 -27.24
CA PRO A 335 25.40 -5.35 -28.60
C PRO A 335 26.74 -4.60 -28.60
N GLY A 336 26.98 -3.71 -27.65
CA GLY A 336 28.24 -2.98 -27.51
C GLY A 336 29.44 -3.86 -27.19
N ARG A 337 29.28 -4.92 -26.37
CA ARG A 337 30.39 -5.86 -26.09
C ARG A 337 30.65 -6.82 -27.24
N SER A 338 29.63 -7.24 -27.98
CA SER A 338 29.82 -8.07 -29.19
C SER A 338 30.40 -7.27 -30.32
N ILE A 339 29.94 -6.04 -30.54
CA ILE A 339 30.50 -5.12 -31.52
C ILE A 339 31.94 -4.76 -31.13
N GLY A 340 32.23 -4.48 -29.87
CA GLY A 340 33.60 -4.23 -29.39
C GLY A 340 34.55 -5.38 -29.71
N ARG A 341 34.15 -6.62 -29.37
CA ARG A 341 34.95 -7.83 -29.69
C ARG A 341 35.14 -8.05 -31.20
N ALA A 342 34.09 -7.80 -31.99
CA ALA A 342 34.16 -7.92 -33.43
C ALA A 342 35.14 -6.86 -34.02
N LEU A 343 35.10 -5.62 -33.52
CA LEU A 343 36.02 -4.55 -33.93
C LEU A 343 37.48 -4.83 -33.51
N ASP A 344 37.69 -5.41 -32.30
CA ASP A 344 39.01 -5.83 -31.84
C ASP A 344 39.57 -7.00 -32.69
N GLY A 345 38.69 -7.89 -33.16
CA GLY A 345 39.03 -8.95 -34.12
C GLY A 345 39.45 -8.36 -35.45
N LEU A 346 38.65 -7.42 -35.97
CA LEU A 346 38.88 -6.76 -37.22
C LEU A 346 40.17 -5.91 -37.22
N GLU A 347 40.49 -5.22 -36.13
CA GLU A 347 41.73 -4.48 -35.94
C GLU A 347 42.95 -5.44 -35.95
N ARG A 348 42.84 -6.59 -35.25
CA ARG A 348 43.92 -7.59 -35.26
C ARG A 348 44.13 -8.22 -36.63
N ASP A 349 43.07 -8.58 -37.34
CA ASP A 349 43.15 -9.17 -38.67
C ASP A 349 43.67 -8.19 -39.68
N PHE A 350 43.26 -6.94 -39.60
CA PHE A 350 43.78 -5.85 -40.44
C PHE A 350 45.31 -5.68 -40.27
N ARG A 351 45.75 -5.59 -39.00
CA ARG A 351 47.18 -5.47 -38.71
C ARG A 351 47.99 -6.65 -39.29
N ARG A 352 47.51 -7.89 -39.03
CA ARG A 352 48.20 -9.11 -39.51
C ARG A 352 48.27 -9.14 -41.05
N ARG A 353 47.22 -8.80 -41.75
CA ARG A 353 47.19 -8.76 -43.21
C ARG A 353 48.07 -7.65 -43.75
N LEU A 354 48.10 -6.51 -43.10
CA LEU A 354 48.94 -5.40 -43.49
C LEU A 354 50.46 -5.78 -43.36
N GLU A 355 50.81 -6.37 -42.21
CA GLU A 355 52.17 -6.86 -41.94
C GLU A 355 52.61 -7.96 -42.95
N ALA A 356 51.71 -8.81 -43.40
CA ALA A 356 52.00 -9.84 -44.40
C ALA A 356 52.17 -9.29 -45.83
N LEU A 357 51.64 -8.11 -46.12
CA LEU A 357 51.74 -7.48 -47.44
C LEU A 357 52.98 -6.63 -47.60
N VAL A 358 53.63 -6.28 -46.50
CA VAL A 358 54.87 -5.45 -46.54
C VAL A 358 56.05 -6.30 -46.09
N PRO A 359 56.80 -6.93 -46.97
CA PRO A 359 58.09 -7.50 -46.60
C PRO A 359 58.98 -6.34 -46.12
N ALA A 360 59.63 -6.52 -44.96
CA ALA A 360 60.52 -5.51 -44.36
C ALA A 360 61.54 -5.02 -45.41
N PRO A 361 61.49 -3.79 -45.85
CA PRO A 361 62.44 -3.32 -46.87
C PRO A 361 63.76 -2.96 -46.21
N PRO A 362 64.84 -3.19 -46.86
CA PRO A 362 66.10 -2.59 -46.47
C PRO A 362 66.06 -1.08 -46.89
N GLY A 363 65.80 -0.21 -45.89
CA GLY A 363 65.78 1.24 -46.04
C GLY A 363 64.40 1.86 -46.06
N GLY A 364 64.14 2.69 -45.04
CA GLY A 364 62.89 3.42 -44.90
C GLY A 364 62.61 4.32 -46.10
N GLY A 365 61.53 4.03 -46.81
CA GLY A 365 61.11 4.83 -47.96
C GLY A 365 59.68 5.34 -47.78
N ALA A 366 59.29 6.31 -48.60
CA ALA A 366 57.96 6.94 -48.62
C ALA A 366 56.79 5.94 -48.65
N VAL A 367 56.99 4.70 -49.09
CA VAL A 367 56.02 3.60 -49.08
C VAL A 367 55.74 3.13 -47.67
N HIS A 368 56.73 3.06 -46.79
CA HIS A 368 56.57 2.62 -45.41
C HIS A 368 55.82 3.66 -44.59
N GLU A 369 56.13 4.95 -44.78
CA GLU A 369 55.39 6.06 -44.16
C GLU A 369 53.91 6.09 -44.60
N ALA A 370 53.60 5.86 -45.86
CA ALA A 370 52.23 5.78 -46.36
C ALA A 370 51.45 4.59 -45.75
N TRP A 371 52.12 3.47 -45.53
CA TRP A 371 51.53 2.30 -44.87
C TRP A 371 51.26 2.54 -43.38
N ASP A 372 52.16 3.18 -42.66
CA ASP A 372 51.98 3.52 -41.26
C ASP A 372 50.84 4.54 -41.11
N ASP A 373 50.79 5.55 -41.96
CA ASP A 373 49.66 6.51 -41.97
C ASP A 373 48.32 5.81 -42.28
N CYS A 374 48.28 4.91 -43.26
CA CYS A 374 47.07 4.13 -43.55
C CYS A 374 46.65 3.28 -42.35
N ARG A 375 47.59 2.62 -41.71
CA ARG A 375 47.34 1.79 -40.48
C ARG A 375 46.74 2.64 -39.36
N GLU A 376 47.35 3.78 -39.10
CA GLU A 376 46.87 4.68 -38.04
C GLU A 376 45.47 5.22 -38.33
N ARG A 377 45.19 5.63 -39.57
CA ARG A 377 43.86 6.09 -39.96
C ARG A 377 42.80 5.03 -39.85
N VAL A 378 43.04 3.80 -40.25
CA VAL A 378 42.10 2.70 -40.14
C VAL A 378 41.85 2.36 -38.67
N VAL A 379 42.87 2.22 -37.85
CA VAL A 379 42.77 1.98 -36.42
C VAL A 379 41.99 3.09 -35.70
N PHE A 380 42.26 4.35 -36.06
CA PHE A 380 41.53 5.49 -35.54
C PHE A 380 40.04 5.43 -35.89
N GLN A 381 39.66 5.07 -37.12
CA GLN A 381 38.25 4.93 -37.51
C GLN A 381 37.58 3.78 -36.80
N LEU A 382 38.20 2.63 -36.62
CA LEU A 382 37.69 1.51 -35.89
C LEU A 382 37.42 1.89 -34.40
N ARG A 383 38.35 2.58 -33.78
CA ARG A 383 38.19 3.11 -32.41
C ARG A 383 37.06 4.13 -32.30
N LYS A 384 36.88 4.98 -33.30
CA LYS A 384 35.80 5.97 -33.38
C LYS A 384 34.43 5.27 -33.46
N ILE A 385 34.30 4.23 -34.30
CA ILE A 385 33.08 3.41 -34.40
C ILE A 385 32.78 2.71 -33.07
N ARG A 386 33.81 2.13 -32.44
CA ARG A 386 33.71 1.49 -31.13
C ARG A 386 33.13 2.46 -30.08
N ARG A 387 33.74 3.63 -29.92
CA ARG A 387 33.26 4.65 -28.95
C ARG A 387 31.80 5.05 -29.21
N ARG A 388 31.40 5.20 -30.48
CA ARG A 388 30.01 5.52 -30.84
C ARG A 388 29.07 4.38 -30.50
N ALA A 389 29.43 3.10 -30.73
CA ALA A 389 28.63 1.94 -30.42
C ALA A 389 28.47 1.77 -28.89
N GLU A 390 29.57 1.94 -28.13
CA GLU A 390 29.56 1.90 -26.67
C GLU A 390 28.69 3.02 -26.08
N SER A 391 28.80 4.25 -26.59
CA SER A 391 27.98 5.39 -26.17
C SER A 391 26.50 5.16 -26.45
N ALA A 392 26.17 4.68 -27.66
CA ALA A 392 24.78 4.33 -28.01
C ALA A 392 24.20 3.22 -27.14
N ALA A 393 24.99 2.16 -26.84
CA ALA A 393 24.58 1.09 -25.97
C ALA A 393 24.34 1.60 -24.53
N SER A 394 25.26 2.43 -24.00
CA SER A 394 25.10 3.07 -22.68
C SER A 394 23.86 3.94 -22.60
N SER A 395 23.59 4.75 -23.60
CA SER A 395 22.41 5.61 -23.66
C SER A 395 21.11 4.79 -23.68
N ARG A 396 21.05 3.72 -24.47
CA ARG A 396 19.90 2.80 -24.50
C ARG A 396 19.67 2.15 -23.13
N ARG A 397 20.76 1.72 -22.48
CA ARG A 397 20.69 1.14 -21.12
C ARG A 397 20.13 2.12 -20.10
N LYS A 398 20.59 3.37 -20.12
CA LYS A 398 20.07 4.41 -19.23
C LYS A 398 18.56 4.64 -19.44
N VAL A 399 18.11 4.69 -20.69
CA VAL A 399 16.68 4.86 -21.01
C VAL A 399 15.85 3.64 -20.55
N LEU A 400 16.33 2.42 -20.84
CA LEU A 400 15.68 1.19 -20.41
C LEU A 400 15.57 1.14 -18.88
N ARG A 401 16.68 1.36 -18.20
CA ARG A 401 16.75 1.37 -16.73
C ARG A 401 15.76 2.39 -16.12
N ARG A 402 15.72 3.60 -16.66
CA ARG A 402 14.79 4.64 -16.20
C ARG A 402 13.32 4.20 -16.36
N ARG A 403 12.98 3.56 -17.49
CA ARG A 403 11.61 3.06 -17.75
C ARG A 403 11.23 1.91 -16.83
N LEU A 404 12.13 0.93 -16.66
CA LEU A 404 11.89 -0.20 -15.76
C LEU A 404 11.75 0.27 -14.31
N ARG A 405 12.63 1.18 -13.86
CA ARG A 405 12.52 1.76 -12.53
C ARG A 405 11.16 2.40 -12.30
N ARG A 406 10.67 3.20 -13.25
CA ARG A 406 9.35 3.83 -13.16
C ARG A 406 8.22 2.79 -13.07
N ALA A 407 8.28 1.75 -13.90
CA ALA A 407 7.27 0.70 -13.89
C ALA A 407 7.30 -0.13 -12.59
N CYS A 408 8.48 -0.48 -12.09
CA CYS A 408 8.61 -1.22 -10.83
C CYS A 408 8.21 -0.37 -9.60
N SER A 409 8.54 0.94 -9.58
CA SER A 409 8.19 1.81 -8.46
C SER A 409 6.68 2.07 -8.35
N SER A 410 5.91 1.90 -9.41
CA SER A 410 4.46 1.97 -9.35
C SER A 410 3.81 0.75 -8.66
N LEU A 411 4.57 -0.34 -8.47
CA LEU A 411 4.13 -1.55 -7.77
C LEU A 411 4.71 -1.67 -6.35
N ALA A 412 5.65 -0.79 -5.99
CA ALA A 412 6.21 -0.80 -4.64
C ALA A 412 5.12 -0.42 -3.62
N PRO A 413 4.95 -1.21 -2.55
CA PRO A 413 4.00 -0.93 -1.49
C PRO A 413 4.31 0.36 -0.73
#